data_74344f38758716da72fd39185e6db716
#
_entry.id   74344f38758716da72fd39185e6db716
#
_cell.length_a   1.000
_cell.length_b   1.000
_cell.length_c   1.000
_cell.angle_alpha   90.00
_cell.angle_beta   90.00
_cell.angle_gamma   90.00
#
_symmetry.space_group_name_H-M   'P 1'
#
loop_
_entity.id
_entity.type
_entity.pdbx_description
1 polymer ?
#
loop_
_entity_poly.entity_id
_entity_poly.type
_entity_poly.pdbx_seq_one_letter_code
_entity_poly.pdbx_strand_id
1 'polypeptide(L)'
;GGKNFMTNPKEFALNAHKSQIRKGKITPYSFHLFLVNNILETLTEDSNIIATGWLHDTVEDTDVSLEDIKQEFNDEIYSYMSLESEDKSIKDWQTRKELQLAKFREVAEDESLRKVLLVTFSDKLANLMELYQDYLIIGDLLWDRFNSKDPKKQLWYFKEFYKIFKDNQDLFSKNKDILNNYKEI
;
A
#
# COMPACT_ATOMS: atom_id res chain seq x y z
N GLY A 1 -0.48 19.94 -6.72
CA GLY A 1 -1.34 19.39 -7.64
C GLY A 1 -1.16 19.94 -9.03
N GLY A 2 -1.95 19.45 -9.92
CA GLY A 2 -2.03 19.93 -11.28
C GLY A 2 -0.77 19.76 -12.12
N LYS A 3 0.14 18.92 -11.70
CA LYS A 3 1.35 18.68 -12.47
C LYS A 3 1.06 17.71 -13.61
N ASN A 4 1.52 18.08 -14.80
CA ASN A 4 1.45 17.20 -15.95
C ASN A 4 2.65 16.26 -15.93
N PHE A 5 2.40 14.99 -15.76
CA PHE A 5 3.43 13.98 -15.94
C PHE A 5 3.55 13.67 -17.44
N MET A 6 4.76 13.39 -17.91
CA MET A 6 4.97 12.92 -19.27
C MET A 6 4.28 11.56 -19.50
N THR A 7 4.25 10.75 -18.46
CA THR A 7 3.59 9.44 -18.45
C THR A 7 2.45 9.47 -17.41
N ASN A 8 1.29 8.93 -17.78
CA ASN A 8 0.16 8.82 -16.87
C ASN A 8 0.42 7.70 -15.87
N PRO A 9 0.49 7.99 -14.55
CA PRO A 9 0.80 6.97 -13.55
C PRO A 9 -0.19 5.81 -13.52
N LYS A 10 -1.48 6.09 -13.65
CA LYS A 10 -2.53 5.07 -13.68
C LYS A 10 -2.34 4.11 -14.85
N GLU A 11 -2.18 4.64 -16.05
CA GLU A 11 -1.99 3.83 -17.26
C GLU A 11 -0.70 3.02 -17.19
N PHE A 12 0.37 3.63 -16.69
CA PHE A 12 1.65 2.96 -16.51
C PHE A 12 1.50 1.77 -15.56
N ALA A 13 0.87 1.96 -14.41
CA ALA A 13 0.65 0.91 -13.42
C ALA A 13 -0.24 -0.21 -13.96
N LEU A 14 -1.35 0.14 -14.61
CA LEU A 14 -2.28 -0.85 -15.18
C LEU A 14 -1.60 -1.70 -16.26
N ASN A 15 -0.77 -1.08 -17.09
CA ASN A 15 0.00 -1.81 -18.09
C ASN A 15 1.04 -2.74 -17.46
N ALA A 16 1.76 -2.27 -16.43
CA ALA A 16 2.79 -3.05 -15.76
C ALA A 16 2.19 -4.31 -15.09
N HIS A 17 0.99 -4.23 -14.56
CA HIS A 17 0.30 -5.33 -13.85
C HIS A 17 -0.68 -6.10 -14.74
N LYS A 18 -0.71 -5.89 -16.05
CA LYS A 18 -1.79 -6.35 -16.94
C LYS A 18 -2.06 -7.85 -16.90
N SER A 19 -1.05 -8.67 -16.59
CA SER A 19 -1.17 -10.13 -16.56
C SER A 19 -1.22 -10.70 -15.15
N GLN A 20 -1.14 -9.82 -14.14
CA GLN A 20 -1.10 -10.26 -12.74
C GLN A 20 -2.50 -10.52 -12.20
N ILE A 21 -2.63 -11.59 -11.43
CA ILE A 21 -3.85 -11.89 -10.68
C ILE A 21 -3.57 -11.83 -9.18
N ARG A 22 -4.61 -11.65 -8.39
CA ARG A 22 -4.51 -11.68 -6.92
C ARG A 22 -4.17 -13.10 -6.45
N LYS A 23 -3.30 -13.18 -5.42
CA LYS A 23 -2.82 -14.44 -4.88
C LYS A 23 -3.98 -15.36 -4.45
N GLY A 24 -3.98 -16.58 -4.99
CA GLY A 24 -5.00 -17.59 -4.66
C GLY A 24 -6.39 -17.33 -5.25
N LYS A 25 -6.50 -16.40 -6.19
CA LYS A 25 -7.77 -16.02 -6.84
C LYS A 25 -7.59 -15.92 -8.35
N ILE A 26 -8.70 -15.74 -9.07
CA ILE A 26 -8.70 -15.41 -10.50
C ILE A 26 -8.86 -13.92 -10.75
N THR A 27 -9.02 -13.13 -9.69
CA THR A 27 -9.27 -11.69 -9.76
C THR A 27 -8.04 -10.96 -10.31
N PRO A 28 -8.18 -10.12 -11.34
CA PRO A 28 -7.07 -9.29 -11.82
C PRO A 28 -6.52 -8.40 -10.70
N TYR A 29 -5.20 -8.23 -10.68
CA TYR A 29 -4.53 -7.38 -9.69
C TYR A 29 -5.04 -5.94 -9.74
N SER A 30 -5.44 -5.46 -10.93
CA SER A 30 -5.94 -4.10 -11.10
C SER A 30 -7.13 -3.76 -10.18
N PHE A 31 -7.93 -4.74 -9.77
CA PHE A 31 -9.03 -4.51 -8.83
C PHE A 31 -8.51 -3.96 -7.50
N HIS A 32 -7.38 -4.50 -7.03
CA HIS A 32 -6.71 -3.98 -5.84
C HIS A 32 -6.27 -2.53 -6.03
N LEU A 33 -5.65 -2.22 -7.18
CA LEU A 33 -5.20 -0.85 -7.47
C LEU A 33 -6.36 0.14 -7.49
N PHE A 34 -7.48 -0.23 -8.10
CA PHE A 34 -8.66 0.63 -8.12
C PHE A 34 -9.20 0.86 -6.70
N LEU A 35 -9.24 -0.18 -5.88
CA LEU A 35 -9.72 -0.05 -4.50
C LEU A 35 -8.78 0.86 -3.68
N VAL A 36 -7.48 0.65 -3.78
CA VAL A 36 -6.48 1.50 -3.11
C VAL A 36 -6.68 2.97 -3.48
N ASN A 37 -6.84 3.25 -4.76
CA ASN A 37 -6.92 4.63 -5.22
C ASN A 37 -8.29 5.26 -4.95
N ASN A 38 -9.36 4.47 -4.91
CA ASN A 38 -10.66 4.97 -4.43
C ASN A 38 -10.57 5.45 -2.98
N ILE A 39 -9.86 4.71 -2.14
CA ILE A 39 -9.64 5.11 -0.74
C ILE A 39 -8.76 6.36 -0.69
N LEU A 40 -7.64 6.34 -1.40
CA LEU A 40 -6.64 7.41 -1.35
C LEU A 40 -7.20 8.75 -1.82
N GLU A 41 -8.04 8.76 -2.84
CA GLU A 41 -8.64 9.98 -3.37
C GLU A 41 -9.59 10.66 -2.39
N THR A 42 -10.10 9.94 -1.38
CA THR A 42 -10.88 10.55 -0.30
C THR A 42 -9.99 11.25 0.74
N LEU A 43 -8.69 10.97 0.72
CA LEU A 43 -7.74 11.43 1.74
C LEU A 43 -6.87 12.59 1.29
N THR A 44 -6.66 12.75 -0.01
CA THR A 44 -5.74 13.74 -0.53
C THR A 44 -6.06 14.14 -1.97
N GLU A 45 -5.64 15.35 -2.34
CA GLU A 45 -5.62 15.84 -3.72
C GLU A 45 -4.19 15.96 -4.25
N ASP A 46 -3.19 15.57 -3.46
CA ASP A 46 -1.78 15.67 -3.84
C ASP A 46 -1.48 14.71 -4.99
N SER A 47 -1.15 15.26 -6.15
CA SER A 47 -0.95 14.47 -7.37
C SER A 47 0.22 13.49 -7.26
N ASN A 48 1.26 13.82 -6.51
CA ASN A 48 2.40 12.92 -6.32
C ASN A 48 2.06 11.75 -5.39
N ILE A 49 1.24 11.99 -4.39
CA ILE A 49 0.75 10.93 -3.50
C ILE A 49 -0.20 10.01 -4.27
N ILE A 50 -1.12 10.56 -5.04
CA ILE A 50 -2.05 9.77 -5.87
C ILE A 50 -1.29 8.94 -6.90
N ALA A 51 -0.28 9.52 -7.56
CA ALA A 51 0.58 8.79 -8.47
C ALA A 51 1.28 7.62 -7.76
N THR A 52 1.79 7.86 -6.57
CA THR A 52 2.43 6.80 -5.76
C THR A 52 1.44 5.69 -5.43
N GLY A 53 0.19 6.03 -5.17
CA GLY A 53 -0.87 5.04 -4.94
C GLY A 53 -1.04 4.08 -6.12
N TRP A 54 -1.04 4.60 -7.35
CA TRP A 54 -1.10 3.76 -8.55
C TRP A 54 0.15 2.90 -8.72
N LEU A 55 1.32 3.44 -8.41
CA LEU A 55 2.62 2.84 -8.71
C LEU A 55 3.16 1.93 -7.61
N HIS A 56 2.57 1.94 -6.41
CA HIS A 56 3.22 1.46 -5.18
C HIS A 56 3.76 0.02 -5.25
N ASP A 57 3.13 -0.88 -5.99
CA ASP A 57 3.57 -2.28 -6.10
C ASP A 57 4.31 -2.60 -7.41
N THR A 58 4.49 -1.62 -8.30
CA THR A 58 5.11 -1.90 -9.61
C THR A 58 6.53 -2.43 -9.49
N VAL A 59 7.33 -1.86 -8.60
CA VAL A 59 8.73 -2.24 -8.44
C VAL A 59 8.87 -3.64 -7.83
N GLU A 60 8.02 -4.00 -6.87
CA GLU A 60 8.07 -5.31 -6.25
C GLU A 60 7.52 -6.43 -7.13
N ASP A 61 6.43 -6.15 -7.85
CA ASP A 61 5.60 -7.20 -8.47
C ASP A 61 5.73 -7.25 -9.99
N THR A 62 6.45 -6.33 -10.61
CA THR A 62 6.64 -6.29 -12.06
C THR A 62 8.11 -6.07 -12.43
N ASP A 63 8.39 -5.98 -13.72
CA ASP A 63 9.75 -5.72 -14.23
C ASP A 63 10.18 -4.24 -14.11
N VAL A 64 9.32 -3.38 -13.58
CA VAL A 64 9.60 -1.96 -13.39
C VAL A 64 10.64 -1.78 -12.29
N SER A 65 11.71 -1.02 -12.57
CA SER A 65 12.74 -0.69 -11.57
C SER A 65 12.48 0.69 -10.95
N LEU A 66 13.12 0.96 -9.80
CA LEU A 66 13.10 2.30 -9.21
C LEU A 66 13.70 3.34 -10.15
N GLU A 67 14.71 2.97 -10.95
CA GLU A 67 15.29 3.86 -11.94
C GLU A 67 14.29 4.21 -13.03
N ASP A 68 13.46 3.25 -13.46
CA ASP A 68 12.38 3.52 -14.41
C ASP A 68 11.40 4.55 -13.85
N ILE A 69 11.05 4.44 -12.58
CA ILE A 69 10.18 5.40 -11.90
C ILE A 69 10.81 6.80 -11.90
N LYS A 70 12.10 6.88 -11.61
CA LYS A 70 12.82 8.15 -11.60
C LYS A 70 12.82 8.82 -12.97
N GLN A 71 13.00 8.04 -14.03
CA GLN A 71 13.04 8.55 -15.40
C GLN A 71 11.66 8.98 -15.91
N GLU A 72 10.61 8.21 -15.56
CA GLU A 72 9.26 8.44 -16.08
C GLU A 72 8.50 9.50 -15.28
N PHE A 73 8.85 9.73 -14.03
CA PHE A 73 8.12 10.61 -13.12
C PHE A 73 9.07 11.65 -12.53
N ASN A 74 8.87 12.01 -11.26
CA ASN A 74 9.69 13.03 -10.61
C ASN A 74 10.40 12.49 -9.37
N ASP A 75 11.29 13.32 -8.79
CA ASP A 75 12.09 12.91 -7.63
C ASP A 75 11.23 12.66 -6.38
N GLU A 76 10.14 13.38 -6.22
CA GLU A 76 9.24 13.20 -5.07
C GLU A 76 8.57 11.84 -5.13
N ILE A 77 8.03 11.45 -6.29
CA ILE A 77 7.46 10.13 -6.50
C ILE A 77 8.52 9.05 -6.29
N TYR A 78 9.72 9.25 -6.81
CA TYR A 78 10.84 8.33 -6.60
C TYR A 78 11.11 8.12 -5.11
N SER A 79 11.15 9.21 -4.32
CA SER A 79 11.38 9.14 -2.88
C SER A 79 10.30 8.33 -2.17
N TYR A 80 9.03 8.57 -2.50
CA TYR A 80 7.92 7.80 -1.93
C TYR A 80 7.98 6.32 -2.32
N MET A 81 8.26 6.04 -3.58
CA MET A 81 8.35 4.66 -4.08
C MET A 81 9.49 3.87 -3.42
N SER A 82 10.59 4.54 -3.10
CA SER A 82 11.72 3.92 -2.39
C SER A 82 11.31 3.38 -1.02
N LEU A 83 10.29 3.99 -0.39
CA LEU A 83 9.81 3.59 0.92
C LEU A 83 8.84 2.42 0.87
N GLU A 84 8.16 2.22 -0.26
CA GLU A 84 7.13 1.18 -0.39
C GLU A 84 7.69 -0.22 -0.57
N SER A 85 8.94 -0.35 -1.01
CA SER A 85 9.55 -1.66 -1.27
C SER A 85 10.13 -2.29 -0.01
N GLU A 86 9.85 -3.57 0.21
CA GLU A 86 10.47 -4.36 1.28
C GLU A 86 11.77 -4.99 0.78
N ASP A 87 12.72 -5.20 1.70
CA ASP A 87 13.95 -5.94 1.42
C ASP A 87 13.68 -7.45 1.43
N LYS A 88 13.48 -8.02 0.26
CA LYS A 88 13.17 -9.45 0.10
C LYS A 88 14.36 -10.37 0.31
N SER A 89 15.58 -9.82 0.50
CA SER A 89 16.73 -10.63 0.89
C SER A 89 16.60 -11.15 2.33
N ILE A 90 15.78 -10.47 3.14
CA ILE A 90 15.46 -10.90 4.51
C ILE A 90 14.38 -11.97 4.43
N LYS A 91 14.75 -13.21 4.74
CA LYS A 91 13.87 -14.37 4.58
C LYS A 91 12.88 -14.54 5.72
N ASP A 92 13.25 -14.18 6.95
CA ASP A 92 12.36 -14.29 8.10
C ASP A 92 11.22 -13.28 7.99
N TRP A 93 9.99 -13.77 7.95
CA TRP A 93 8.80 -12.93 7.81
C TRP A 93 8.67 -11.91 8.93
N GLN A 94 8.83 -12.36 10.18
CA GLN A 94 8.70 -11.50 11.36
C GLN A 94 9.72 -10.35 11.32
N THR A 95 10.99 -10.69 11.06
CA THR A 95 12.07 -9.69 10.97
C THR A 95 11.80 -8.67 9.87
N ARG A 96 11.38 -9.14 8.70
CA ARG A 96 11.09 -8.26 7.57
C ARG A 96 9.95 -7.30 7.89
N LYS A 97 8.88 -7.79 8.54
CA LYS A 97 7.74 -6.95 8.92
C LYS A 97 8.10 -5.95 10.02
N GLU A 98 8.90 -6.37 11.00
CA GLU A 98 9.39 -5.45 12.04
C GLU A 98 10.25 -4.33 11.47
N LEU A 99 11.11 -4.64 10.49
CA LEU A 99 11.92 -3.62 9.81
C LEU A 99 11.04 -2.65 9.00
N GLN A 100 10.00 -3.15 8.37
CA GLN A 100 9.07 -2.31 7.64
C GLN A 100 8.33 -1.35 8.57
N LEU A 101 7.85 -1.85 9.72
CA LEU A 101 7.21 -1.02 10.74
C LEU A 101 8.17 0.05 11.27
N ALA A 102 9.41 -0.32 11.56
CA ALA A 102 10.43 0.63 12.03
C ALA A 102 10.69 1.73 11.00
N LYS A 103 10.77 1.37 9.73
CA LYS A 103 10.96 2.32 8.63
C LYS A 103 9.80 3.33 8.59
N PHE A 104 8.56 2.88 8.68
CA PHE A 104 7.41 3.79 8.61
C PHE A 104 7.26 4.64 9.88
N ARG A 105 7.72 4.16 11.04
CA ARG A 105 7.79 5.00 12.23
C ARG A 105 8.78 6.16 12.05
N GLU A 106 9.91 5.92 11.41
CA GLU A 106 10.87 6.98 11.07
C GLU A 106 10.29 7.94 10.03
N VAL A 107 9.64 7.42 9.00
CA VAL A 107 8.98 8.22 7.97
C VAL A 107 7.95 9.16 8.58
N ALA A 108 7.22 8.70 9.59
CA ALA A 108 6.20 9.50 10.28
C ALA A 108 6.78 10.76 10.95
N GLU A 109 8.07 10.73 11.30
CA GLU A 109 8.77 11.86 11.91
C GLU A 109 9.37 12.82 10.88
N ASP A 110 9.31 12.50 9.59
CA ASP A 110 9.89 13.31 8.52
C ASP A 110 8.78 14.06 7.78
N GLU A 111 8.72 15.38 7.96
CA GLU A 111 7.69 16.23 7.36
C GLU A 111 7.64 16.14 5.83
N SER A 112 8.77 15.89 5.18
CA SER A 112 8.82 15.80 3.72
C SER A 112 8.30 14.47 3.18
N LEU A 113 8.26 13.41 4.01
CA LEU A 113 7.92 12.06 3.60
C LEU A 113 6.63 11.51 4.22
N ARG A 114 6.17 12.08 5.35
CA ARG A 114 5.09 11.47 6.14
C ARG A 114 3.77 11.28 5.40
N LYS A 115 3.52 12.07 4.36
CA LYS A 115 2.30 11.92 3.55
C LYS A 115 2.20 10.56 2.85
N VAL A 116 3.32 9.87 2.65
CA VAL A 116 3.29 8.51 2.07
C VAL A 116 2.48 7.53 2.94
N LEU A 117 2.31 7.84 4.23
CA LEU A 117 1.46 7.04 5.11
C LEU A 117 0.02 6.92 4.59
N LEU A 118 -0.46 7.90 3.82
CA LEU A 118 -1.78 7.82 3.20
C LEU A 118 -1.84 6.70 2.15
N VAL A 119 -0.77 6.50 1.40
CA VAL A 119 -0.66 5.38 0.44
C VAL A 119 -0.63 4.05 1.19
N THR A 120 0.21 3.96 2.20
CA THR A 120 0.34 2.74 3.02
C THR A 120 -0.99 2.39 3.68
N PHE A 121 -1.68 3.39 4.25
CA PHE A 121 -3.01 3.19 4.83
C PHE A 121 -4.00 2.64 3.81
N SER A 122 -4.05 3.26 2.63
CA SER A 122 -5.00 2.87 1.57
C SER A 122 -4.76 1.43 1.11
N ASP A 123 -3.50 1.04 0.99
CA ASP A 123 -3.12 -0.33 0.68
C ASP A 123 -3.54 -1.31 1.79
N LYS A 124 -3.23 -0.97 3.04
CA LYS A 124 -3.58 -1.84 4.17
C LYS A 124 -5.09 -1.97 4.36
N LEU A 125 -5.83 -0.87 4.22
CA LEU A 125 -7.30 -0.93 4.31
C LEU A 125 -7.88 -1.77 3.17
N ALA A 126 -7.40 -1.58 1.94
CA ALA A 126 -7.84 -2.40 0.81
C ALA A 126 -7.56 -3.88 1.05
N ASN A 127 -6.37 -4.21 1.58
CA ASN A 127 -6.01 -5.59 1.92
C ASN A 127 -6.95 -6.17 3.00
N LEU A 128 -7.26 -5.39 4.03
CA LEU A 128 -8.20 -5.82 5.07
C LEU A 128 -9.61 -6.06 4.53
N MET A 129 -10.09 -5.18 3.66
CA MET A 129 -11.39 -5.34 3.03
C MET A 129 -11.46 -6.62 2.19
N GLU A 130 -10.40 -6.89 1.41
CA GLU A 130 -10.30 -8.11 0.61
C GLU A 130 -10.21 -9.37 1.50
N LEU A 131 -9.43 -9.33 2.58
CA LEU A 131 -9.32 -10.43 3.53
C LEU A 131 -10.67 -10.74 4.17
N TYR A 132 -11.39 -9.70 4.59
CA TYR A 132 -12.71 -9.87 5.20
C TYR A 132 -13.68 -10.51 4.22
N GLN A 133 -13.73 -10.02 2.99
CA GLN A 133 -14.58 -10.59 1.95
C GLN A 133 -14.24 -12.06 1.67
N ASP A 134 -12.95 -12.36 1.52
CA ASP A 134 -12.51 -13.73 1.25
C ASP A 134 -12.81 -14.67 2.43
N TYR A 135 -12.64 -14.18 3.66
CA TYR A 135 -12.97 -14.94 4.84
C TYR A 135 -14.48 -15.31 4.90
N LEU A 136 -15.33 -14.39 4.51
CA LEU A 136 -16.78 -14.67 4.44
C LEU A 136 -17.11 -15.76 3.41
N ILE A 137 -16.27 -15.92 2.39
CA ILE A 137 -16.51 -16.88 1.32
C ILE A 137 -15.92 -18.26 1.63
N ILE A 138 -14.65 -18.31 2.08
CA ILE A 138 -13.90 -19.56 2.24
C ILE A 138 -13.45 -19.87 3.67
N GLY A 139 -13.72 -18.99 4.63
CA GLY A 139 -13.34 -19.22 6.02
C GLY A 139 -11.85 -19.35 6.24
N ASP A 140 -11.46 -20.21 7.18
CA ASP A 140 -10.07 -20.36 7.61
C ASP A 140 -9.12 -20.90 6.52
N LEU A 141 -9.62 -21.44 5.43
CA LEU A 141 -8.79 -21.84 4.29
C LEU A 141 -8.02 -20.68 3.69
N LEU A 142 -8.51 -19.45 3.91
CA LEU A 142 -7.85 -18.22 3.48
C LEU A 142 -6.38 -18.16 3.94
N TRP A 143 -6.11 -18.58 5.17
CA TRP A 143 -4.78 -18.41 5.79
C TRP A 143 -3.69 -19.26 5.14
N ASP A 144 -4.07 -20.32 4.39
CA ASP A 144 -3.13 -21.14 3.64
C ASP A 144 -2.45 -20.38 2.49
N ARG A 145 -2.99 -19.23 2.09
CA ARG A 145 -2.45 -18.40 1.00
C ARG A 145 -1.20 -17.61 1.42
N PHE A 146 -0.92 -17.50 2.72
CA PHE A 146 0.13 -16.62 3.23
C PHE A 146 1.37 -17.40 3.66
N ASN A 147 2.54 -16.73 3.57
CA ASN A 147 3.81 -17.29 4.02
C ASN A 147 3.78 -17.59 5.53
N SER A 148 3.19 -16.69 6.32
CA SER A 148 2.82 -16.98 7.69
C SER A 148 1.34 -17.36 7.72
N LYS A 149 1.04 -18.61 8.01
CA LYS A 149 -0.34 -19.13 8.03
C LYS A 149 -1.08 -18.84 9.33
N ASP A 150 -0.40 -18.22 10.30
CA ASP A 150 -1.01 -17.85 11.58
C ASP A 150 -1.79 -16.53 11.42
N PRO A 151 -3.14 -16.56 11.52
CA PRO A 151 -3.94 -15.35 11.38
C PRO A 151 -3.60 -14.28 12.42
N LYS A 152 -3.15 -14.68 13.62
CA LYS A 152 -2.75 -13.73 14.67
C LYS A 152 -1.55 -12.90 14.24
N LYS A 153 -0.58 -13.51 13.55
CA LYS A 153 0.60 -12.79 13.03
C LYS A 153 0.21 -11.82 11.91
N GLN A 154 -0.67 -12.24 11.00
CA GLN A 154 -1.16 -11.35 9.95
C GLN A 154 -1.88 -10.14 10.56
N LEU A 155 -2.81 -10.38 11.49
CA LEU A 155 -3.55 -9.32 12.16
C LEU A 155 -2.66 -8.41 13.01
N TRP A 156 -1.63 -8.96 13.63
CA TRP A 156 -0.64 -8.17 14.38
C TRP A 156 -0.03 -7.07 13.52
N TYR A 157 0.35 -7.39 12.29
CA TYR A 157 0.95 -6.43 11.37
C TYR A 157 0.00 -5.28 11.05
N PHE A 158 -1.26 -5.59 10.75
CA PHE A 158 -2.28 -4.57 10.51
C PHE A 158 -2.53 -3.70 11.76
N LYS A 159 -2.54 -4.29 12.93
CA LYS A 159 -2.76 -3.55 14.19
C LYS A 159 -1.58 -2.61 14.51
N GLU A 160 -0.35 -3.04 14.22
CA GLU A 160 0.83 -2.19 14.45
C GLU A 160 0.82 -1.01 13.48
N PHE A 161 0.40 -1.21 12.23
CA PHE A 161 0.18 -0.10 11.31
C PHE A 161 -0.92 0.85 11.78
N TYR A 162 -2.00 0.31 12.35
CA TYR A 162 -3.06 1.18 12.89
C TYR A 162 -2.52 2.17 13.92
N LYS A 163 -1.62 1.73 14.80
CA LYS A 163 -1.00 2.60 15.79
C LYS A 163 -0.26 3.76 15.12
N ILE A 164 0.49 3.48 14.06
CA ILE A 164 1.21 4.50 13.30
C ILE A 164 0.23 5.49 12.69
N PHE A 165 -0.83 5.01 12.06
CA PHE A 165 -1.85 5.88 11.44
C PHE A 165 -2.56 6.74 12.49
N LYS A 166 -2.90 6.15 13.62
CA LYS A 166 -3.57 6.86 14.72
C LYS A 166 -2.70 7.98 15.28
N ASP A 167 -1.41 7.72 15.45
CA ASP A 167 -0.45 8.73 15.91
C ASP A 167 -0.26 9.87 14.91
N ASN A 168 -0.64 9.65 13.66
CA ASN A 168 -0.57 10.64 12.57
C ASN A 168 -1.95 11.00 12.03
N GLN A 169 -2.96 11.01 12.90
CA GLN A 169 -4.36 11.20 12.51
C GLN A 169 -4.63 12.55 11.82
N ASP A 170 -3.77 13.53 12.01
CA ASP A 170 -3.87 14.83 11.33
C ASP A 170 -3.81 14.69 9.79
N LEU A 171 -3.15 13.66 9.28
CA LEU A 171 -3.10 13.39 7.85
C LEU A 171 -4.46 12.98 7.26
N PHE A 172 -5.40 12.57 8.11
CA PHE A 172 -6.70 12.03 7.71
C PHE A 172 -7.84 13.05 7.87
N SER A 173 -7.52 14.34 7.91
CA SER A 173 -8.51 15.40 8.17
C SER A 173 -9.64 15.44 7.15
N LYS A 174 -9.42 15.05 5.91
CA LYS A 174 -10.44 15.03 4.86
C LYS A 174 -11.46 13.89 4.99
N ASN A 175 -11.13 12.83 5.74
CA ASN A 175 -12.01 11.69 5.94
C ASN A 175 -11.69 11.03 7.29
N LYS A 176 -12.07 11.72 8.37
CA LYS A 176 -11.66 11.35 9.74
C LYS A 176 -12.17 9.99 10.18
N ASP A 177 -13.36 9.59 9.71
CA ASP A 177 -13.98 8.35 10.16
C ASP A 177 -13.33 7.10 9.57
N ILE A 178 -12.50 7.25 8.55
CA ILE A 178 -11.90 6.11 7.87
C ILE A 178 -10.92 5.34 8.78
N LEU A 179 -10.29 6.02 9.73
CA LEU A 179 -9.43 5.35 10.72
C LEU A 179 -10.23 4.39 11.59
N ASN A 180 -11.45 4.76 11.98
CA ASN A 180 -12.33 3.87 12.72
C ASN A 180 -12.75 2.68 11.87
N ASN A 181 -13.01 2.89 10.59
CA ASN A 181 -13.35 1.81 9.67
C ASN A 181 -12.23 0.77 9.57
N TYR A 182 -10.99 1.23 9.51
CA TYR A 182 -9.82 0.34 9.55
C TYR A 182 -9.81 -0.50 10.84
N LYS A 183 -10.02 0.15 11.98
CA LYS A 183 -10.02 -0.49 13.29
C LYS A 183 -11.12 -1.55 13.42
N GLU A 184 -12.32 -1.25 12.89
CA GLU A 184 -13.49 -2.12 13.03
C GLU A 184 -13.44 -3.38 12.17
N ILE A 185 -12.68 -3.38 11.08
CA ILE A 185 -12.50 -4.57 10.25
C ILE A 185 -11.57 -5.55 10.95
#